data_3dae646934629ef08834bcdf26d70326
#
_entry.id   3dae646934629ef08834bcdf26d70326
#
_cell.length_a   1.000
_cell.length_b   1.000
_cell.length_c   1.000
_cell.angle_alpha   90.00
_cell.angle_beta   90.00
_cell.angle_gamma   90.00
#
_symmetry.space_group_name_H-M   'P 1'
#
loop_
_entity.id
_entity.type
_entity.pdbx_description
1 polymer ?
#
loop_
_entity_poly.entity_id
_entity_poly.type
_entity_poly.pdbx_seq_one_letter_code
_entity_poly.pdbx_strand_id
1 'polypeptide(L)'
;MRNLRYVSDFSDFRQVFSATLGKMATVQNRFADIVGNLDWNADFDGCEIAFGDQIYKIQLIGSESKVSDTWLWGFANQSGLSPEATAFSHEILRAGLEWSLQAFSEPSFELDETFNGHTLCIAACGAAGENLCYYGCEHDKGCAFVAIMDAPASLFEPLGAHEFVKIASDCIQDFDVDHKIFIKSFLEFNGVKFDENTQKGGFLKRGKDEIVAKFDKGLLIEFDDKGRILEFKYEF
;
A
#
# COMPACT_ATOMS: atom_id res chain seq x y z
N MET A 1 1.14 11.21 8.81
CA MET A 1 1.69 10.20 7.84
C MET A 1 3.12 9.83 8.19
N ARG A 2 3.60 8.62 7.82
CA ARG A 2 4.99 8.17 8.03
C ARG A 2 5.94 8.88 7.07
N ASN A 3 7.20 9.02 7.50
CA ASN A 3 8.27 9.37 6.58
C ASN A 3 8.63 8.11 5.74
N LEU A 4 8.33 8.12 4.46
CA LEU A 4 8.67 7.05 3.51
C LEU A 4 10.13 7.27 3.05
N ARG A 5 11.06 6.66 3.77
CA ARG A 5 12.51 6.93 3.71
C ARG A 5 13.12 6.89 2.31
N TYR A 6 12.59 6.07 1.41
CA TYR A 6 13.16 5.84 0.08
C TYR A 6 12.45 6.62 -1.02
N VAL A 7 11.36 7.33 -0.69
CA VAL A 7 10.68 8.25 -1.60
C VAL A 7 11.53 9.52 -1.71
N SER A 8 11.90 9.89 -2.92
CA SER A 8 12.68 11.10 -3.21
C SER A 8 11.80 12.26 -3.68
N ASP A 9 10.66 11.96 -4.27
CA ASP A 9 9.65 12.91 -4.71
C ASP A 9 8.26 12.46 -4.23
N PHE A 10 7.77 13.11 -3.20
CA PHE A 10 6.45 12.82 -2.62
C PHE A 10 5.28 13.31 -3.49
N SER A 11 5.53 14.16 -4.48
CA SER A 11 4.52 14.57 -5.46
C SER A 11 4.27 13.50 -6.54
N ASP A 12 5.17 12.53 -6.67
CA ASP A 12 5.06 11.39 -7.57
C ASP A 12 4.31 10.23 -6.89
N PHE A 13 3.04 10.03 -7.30
CA PHE A 13 2.20 8.93 -6.78
C PHE A 13 2.86 7.56 -6.95
N ARG A 14 3.55 7.31 -8.07
CA ARG A 14 4.21 6.04 -8.33
C ARG A 14 5.28 5.72 -7.28
N GLN A 15 6.05 6.73 -6.80
CA GLN A 15 7.02 6.53 -5.74
C GLN A 15 6.35 6.23 -4.39
N VAL A 16 5.30 6.96 -4.02
CA VAL A 16 4.54 6.73 -2.79
C VAL A 16 3.88 5.35 -2.82
N PHE A 17 3.23 4.98 -3.91
CA PHE A 17 2.63 3.68 -4.11
C PHE A 17 3.68 2.55 -4.02
N SER A 18 4.82 2.69 -4.70
CA SER A 18 5.91 1.72 -4.62
C SER A 18 6.40 1.49 -3.20
N ALA A 19 6.52 2.56 -2.40
CA ALA A 19 6.98 2.47 -1.02
C ALA A 19 5.98 1.77 -0.09
N THR A 20 4.71 1.74 -0.44
CA THR A 20 3.63 1.22 0.43
C THR A 20 3.12 -0.16 0.01
N LEU A 21 3.30 -0.53 -1.26
CA LEU A 21 2.70 -1.72 -1.87
C LEU A 21 3.07 -3.01 -1.13
N GLY A 22 4.35 -3.29 -0.85
CA GLY A 22 4.77 -4.56 -0.25
C GLY A 22 4.19 -4.78 1.14
N LYS A 23 4.18 -3.72 1.98
CA LYS A 23 3.48 -3.74 3.27
C LYS A 23 2.01 -4.05 3.09
N MET A 24 1.33 -3.30 2.22
CA MET A 24 -0.12 -3.42 2.10
C MET A 24 -0.55 -4.71 1.42
N ALA A 25 0.18 -5.23 0.45
CA ALA A 25 -0.08 -6.56 -0.12
C ALA A 25 -0.02 -7.65 0.96
N THR A 26 0.99 -7.60 1.84
CA THR A 26 1.10 -8.53 2.98
C THR A 26 -0.10 -8.42 3.91
N VAL A 27 -0.43 -7.20 4.32
CA VAL A 27 -1.50 -6.91 5.30
C VAL A 27 -2.86 -7.29 4.74
N GLN A 28 -3.14 -6.95 3.48
CA GLN A 28 -4.42 -7.26 2.83
C GLN A 28 -4.62 -8.76 2.61
N ASN A 29 -3.58 -9.50 2.22
CA ASN A 29 -3.67 -10.95 2.10
C ASN A 29 -4.02 -11.60 3.45
N ARG A 30 -3.34 -11.19 4.53
CA ARG A 30 -3.61 -11.71 5.87
C ARG A 30 -4.98 -11.28 6.40
N PHE A 31 -5.43 -10.07 6.09
CA PHE A 31 -6.77 -9.63 6.48
C PHE A 31 -7.85 -10.41 5.72
N ALA A 32 -7.65 -10.65 4.43
CA ALA A 32 -8.53 -11.50 3.64
C ALA A 32 -8.63 -12.93 4.20
N ASP A 33 -7.52 -13.49 4.72
CA ASP A 33 -7.54 -14.81 5.39
C ASP A 33 -8.37 -14.79 6.69
N ILE A 34 -8.38 -13.64 7.42
CA ILE A 34 -9.17 -13.51 8.67
C ILE A 34 -10.66 -13.38 8.38
N VAL A 35 -11.03 -12.48 7.46
CA VAL A 35 -12.45 -12.20 7.17
C VAL A 35 -13.05 -13.22 6.20
N GLY A 36 -12.22 -13.84 5.36
CA GLY A 36 -12.61 -14.89 4.42
C GLY A 36 -13.80 -14.50 3.56
N ASN A 37 -14.78 -15.43 3.49
CA ASN A 37 -16.04 -15.21 2.77
C ASN A 37 -17.20 -14.87 3.74
N LEU A 38 -16.89 -14.26 4.90
CA LEU A 38 -17.91 -13.84 5.84
C LEU A 38 -18.76 -12.72 5.25
N ASP A 39 -20.06 -12.76 5.52
CA ASP A 39 -20.93 -11.64 5.22
C ASP A 39 -20.50 -10.43 6.04
N TRP A 40 -20.51 -9.26 5.42
CA TRP A 40 -20.16 -8.02 6.07
C TRP A 40 -21.37 -7.07 6.16
N ASN A 41 -21.35 -6.22 7.20
CA ASN A 41 -22.29 -5.14 7.37
C ASN A 41 -21.57 -3.91 7.93
N ALA A 42 -21.63 -2.77 7.23
CA ALA A 42 -20.98 -1.53 7.63
C ALA A 42 -22.00 -0.52 8.15
N ASP A 43 -21.75 0.01 9.33
CA ASP A 43 -22.45 1.14 9.94
C ASP A 43 -21.53 2.36 9.91
N PHE A 44 -21.76 3.27 8.96
CA PHE A 44 -20.95 4.49 8.80
C PHE A 44 -21.26 5.54 9.88
N ASP A 45 -22.45 5.53 10.46
CA ASP A 45 -22.82 6.44 11.57
C ASP A 45 -22.19 5.96 12.88
N GLY A 46 -22.17 4.66 13.13
CA GLY A 46 -21.50 4.02 14.25
C GLY A 46 -19.99 3.87 14.08
N CYS A 47 -19.45 4.14 12.87
CA CYS A 47 -18.04 3.93 12.54
C CYS A 47 -17.55 2.50 12.77
N GLU A 48 -18.36 1.50 12.41
CA GLU A 48 -18.06 0.08 12.59
C GLU A 48 -18.37 -0.75 11.35
N ILE A 49 -17.61 -1.84 11.17
CA ILE A 49 -17.92 -2.91 10.22
C ILE A 49 -17.88 -4.25 10.92
N ALA A 50 -18.89 -5.09 10.67
CA ALA A 50 -18.95 -6.45 11.16
C ALA A 50 -18.65 -7.44 10.03
N PHE A 51 -17.87 -8.49 10.34
CA PHE A 51 -17.67 -9.69 9.52
C PHE A 51 -18.10 -10.90 10.38
N GLY A 52 -19.32 -11.39 10.17
CA GLY A 52 -19.93 -12.34 11.10
C GLY A 52 -19.97 -11.78 12.52
N ASP A 53 -19.29 -12.42 13.48
CA ASP A 53 -19.24 -11.98 14.88
C ASP A 53 -18.05 -11.03 15.19
N GLN A 54 -17.20 -10.75 14.21
CA GLN A 54 -16.04 -9.86 14.38
C GLN A 54 -16.42 -8.42 14.01
N ILE A 55 -16.20 -7.49 14.92
CA ILE A 55 -16.50 -6.07 14.71
C ILE A 55 -15.19 -5.26 14.73
N TYR A 56 -15.01 -4.37 13.75
CA TYR A 56 -13.87 -3.48 13.63
C TYR A 56 -14.33 -2.03 13.51
N LYS A 57 -13.52 -1.12 14.04
CA LYS A 57 -13.71 0.32 13.86
C LYS A 57 -13.27 0.73 12.46
N ILE A 58 -14.08 1.58 11.83
CA ILE A 58 -13.80 2.05 10.47
C ILE A 58 -13.84 3.57 10.36
N GLN A 59 -13.12 4.06 9.34
CA GLN A 59 -13.27 5.43 8.84
C GLN A 59 -13.30 5.40 7.31
N LEU A 60 -14.15 6.24 6.71
CA LEU A 60 -14.26 6.32 5.25
C LEU A 60 -12.97 6.90 4.65
N ILE A 61 -12.38 6.16 3.72
CA ILE A 61 -11.27 6.64 2.88
C ILE A 61 -11.85 7.41 1.70
N GLY A 62 -12.74 6.76 0.95
CA GLY A 62 -13.39 7.31 -0.23
C GLY A 62 -14.34 6.31 -0.87
N SER A 63 -14.78 6.61 -2.08
CA SER A 63 -15.69 5.72 -2.82
C SER A 63 -15.44 5.79 -4.32
N GLU A 64 -15.65 4.65 -5.00
CA GLU A 64 -15.76 4.56 -6.44
C GLU A 64 -17.20 4.54 -6.87
N SER A 65 -17.51 5.25 -7.95
CA SER A 65 -18.80 5.21 -8.62
C SER A 65 -18.68 4.40 -9.91
N LYS A 66 -19.42 3.31 -10.03
CA LYS A 66 -19.59 2.54 -11.29
C LYS A 66 -20.42 3.28 -12.35
N VAL A 67 -21.11 4.34 -11.95
CA VAL A 67 -22.00 5.12 -12.86
C VAL A 67 -21.22 6.22 -13.57
N SER A 68 -20.34 6.93 -12.84
CA SER A 68 -19.55 8.05 -13.38
C SER A 68 -18.10 7.71 -13.63
N ASP A 69 -17.67 6.50 -13.23
CA ASP A 69 -16.29 6.04 -13.34
C ASP A 69 -15.31 6.98 -12.64
N THR A 70 -15.67 7.40 -11.40
CA THR A 70 -14.93 8.39 -10.64
C THR A 70 -14.64 7.92 -9.22
N TRP A 71 -13.52 8.43 -8.66
CA TRP A 71 -13.19 8.42 -7.25
C TRP A 71 -13.70 9.67 -6.56
N LEU A 72 -14.18 9.53 -5.31
CA LEU A 72 -14.50 10.62 -4.40
C LEU A 72 -13.87 10.34 -3.04
N TRP A 73 -12.98 11.23 -2.58
CA TRP A 73 -12.41 11.12 -1.24
C TRP A 73 -13.46 11.36 -0.13
N GLY A 74 -13.27 10.68 1.01
CA GLY A 74 -14.14 10.83 2.17
C GLY A 74 -14.22 12.26 2.70
N PHE A 75 -13.14 13.04 2.63
CA PHE A 75 -13.13 14.45 3.03
C PHE A 75 -13.99 15.35 2.13
N ALA A 76 -14.32 14.90 0.92
CA ALA A 76 -15.19 15.62 -0.02
C ALA A 76 -16.62 15.07 -0.04
N ASN A 77 -16.90 14.02 0.75
CA ASN A 77 -18.22 13.39 0.83
C ASN A 77 -19.24 14.35 1.45
N GLN A 78 -20.39 14.52 0.79
CA GLN A 78 -21.46 15.44 1.22
C GLN A 78 -22.63 14.72 1.90
N SER A 79 -22.51 13.45 2.23
CA SER A 79 -23.59 12.63 2.82
C SER A 79 -23.87 12.95 4.29
N GLY A 80 -23.18 13.93 4.88
CA GLY A 80 -23.39 14.34 6.27
C GLY A 80 -22.77 13.38 7.31
N LEU A 81 -21.77 12.60 6.92
CA LEU A 81 -21.02 11.73 7.83
C LEU A 81 -20.35 12.55 8.95
N SER A 82 -20.19 11.93 10.12
CA SER A 82 -19.54 12.56 11.26
C SER A 82 -18.08 12.90 10.97
N PRO A 83 -17.49 13.90 11.65
CA PRO A 83 -16.05 14.19 11.56
C PRO A 83 -15.18 12.99 11.94
N GLU A 84 -15.64 12.12 12.83
CA GLU A 84 -14.96 10.89 13.21
C GLU A 84 -14.91 9.90 12.05
N ALA A 85 -16.02 9.72 11.35
CA ALA A 85 -16.13 8.81 10.22
C ALA A 85 -15.21 9.19 9.04
N THR A 86 -14.79 10.46 8.93
CA THR A 86 -13.97 10.98 7.83
C THR A 86 -12.58 11.46 8.28
N ALA A 87 -12.20 11.26 9.54
CA ALA A 87 -10.96 11.81 10.09
C ALA A 87 -9.71 11.36 9.33
N PHE A 88 -9.61 10.08 8.99
CA PHE A 88 -8.46 9.55 8.23
C PHE A 88 -8.38 10.15 6.82
N SER A 89 -9.49 10.34 6.13
CA SER A 89 -9.47 10.98 4.81
C SER A 89 -9.00 12.45 4.87
N HIS A 90 -9.29 13.17 5.96
CA HIS A 90 -8.73 14.50 6.21
C HIS A 90 -7.22 14.47 6.53
N GLU A 91 -6.70 13.38 7.10
CA GLU A 91 -5.24 13.19 7.23
C GLU A 91 -4.57 12.96 5.88
N ILE A 92 -5.23 12.20 4.99
CA ILE A 92 -4.78 12.01 3.62
C ILE A 92 -4.71 13.34 2.88
N LEU A 93 -5.76 14.17 2.97
CA LEU A 93 -5.78 15.52 2.38
C LEU A 93 -4.60 16.37 2.87
N ARG A 94 -4.35 16.39 4.19
CA ARG A 94 -3.21 17.15 4.76
C ARG A 94 -1.87 16.67 4.19
N ALA A 95 -1.67 15.36 4.08
CA ALA A 95 -0.48 14.80 3.47
C ALA A 95 -0.38 15.16 1.99
N GLY A 96 -1.48 15.10 1.24
CA GLY A 96 -1.53 15.50 -0.16
C GLY A 96 -1.09 16.96 -0.38
N LEU A 97 -1.55 17.85 0.47
CA LEU A 97 -1.17 19.27 0.43
C LEU A 97 0.30 19.47 0.83
N GLU A 98 0.78 18.80 1.87
CA GLU A 98 2.18 18.88 2.32
C GLU A 98 3.15 18.33 1.27
N TRP A 99 2.82 17.23 0.63
CA TRP A 99 3.63 16.55 -0.37
C TRP A 99 3.44 17.09 -1.78
N SER A 100 2.49 18.00 -1.99
CA SER A 100 2.03 18.43 -3.33
C SER A 100 1.56 17.26 -4.20
N LEU A 101 1.01 16.22 -3.58
CA LEU A 101 0.51 15.01 -4.21
C LEU A 101 -0.96 15.18 -4.59
N GLN A 102 -1.22 15.45 -5.88
CA GLN A 102 -2.57 15.70 -6.39
C GLN A 102 -3.53 14.55 -6.11
N ALA A 103 -3.07 13.31 -6.27
CA ALA A 103 -3.88 12.12 -6.00
C ALA A 103 -4.50 12.10 -4.59
N PHE A 104 -3.87 12.74 -3.60
CA PHE A 104 -4.36 12.83 -2.21
C PHE A 104 -5.09 14.14 -1.89
N SER A 105 -4.95 15.17 -2.72
CA SER A 105 -5.48 16.51 -2.43
C SER A 105 -6.65 16.92 -3.33
N GLU A 106 -6.80 16.34 -4.51
CA GLU A 106 -7.96 16.59 -5.35
C GLU A 106 -9.18 15.83 -4.83
N PRO A 107 -10.33 16.52 -4.66
CA PRO A 107 -11.53 15.93 -4.05
C PRO A 107 -12.08 14.71 -4.81
N SER A 108 -12.02 14.75 -6.14
CA SER A 108 -12.56 13.72 -7.02
C SER A 108 -11.86 13.76 -8.37
N PHE A 109 -11.72 12.59 -9.01
CA PHE A 109 -11.12 12.45 -10.34
C PHE A 109 -11.62 11.18 -11.04
N GLU A 110 -11.39 11.09 -12.36
CA GLU A 110 -11.71 9.91 -13.15
C GLU A 110 -10.81 8.73 -12.75
N LEU A 111 -11.38 7.52 -12.75
CA LEU A 111 -10.65 6.28 -12.49
C LEU A 111 -9.88 5.84 -13.74
N ASP A 112 -8.72 5.25 -13.54
CA ASP A 112 -7.92 4.61 -14.57
C ASP A 112 -7.14 3.39 -14.00
N GLU A 113 -6.24 2.83 -14.78
CA GLU A 113 -5.42 1.68 -14.35
C GLU A 113 -4.49 2.04 -13.18
N THR A 114 -4.05 3.30 -13.08
CA THR A 114 -3.18 3.80 -12.01
C THR A 114 -3.98 4.24 -10.80
N PHE A 115 -5.07 4.96 -11.02
CA PHE A 115 -5.92 5.55 -9.99
C PHE A 115 -7.25 4.81 -9.89
N ASN A 116 -7.31 3.87 -8.98
CA ASN A 116 -8.52 3.15 -8.57
C ASN A 116 -8.55 3.03 -7.05
N GLY A 117 -9.68 2.63 -6.48
CA GLY A 117 -9.84 2.61 -5.02
C GLY A 117 -8.81 1.73 -4.32
N HIS A 118 -8.40 0.62 -4.93
CA HIS A 118 -7.39 -0.24 -4.33
C HIS A 118 -6.00 0.42 -4.31
N THR A 119 -5.53 0.99 -5.43
CA THR A 119 -4.22 1.65 -5.49
C THR A 119 -4.14 2.86 -4.57
N LEU A 120 -5.23 3.64 -4.50
CA LEU A 120 -5.35 4.79 -3.60
C LEU A 120 -5.35 4.37 -2.13
N CYS A 121 -6.10 3.31 -1.77
CA CYS A 121 -6.13 2.78 -0.40
C CYS A 121 -4.80 2.15 0.01
N ILE A 122 -4.10 1.45 -0.90
CA ILE A 122 -2.74 0.93 -0.67
C ILE A 122 -1.79 2.09 -0.34
N ALA A 123 -1.78 3.14 -1.15
CA ALA A 123 -0.92 4.29 -0.92
C ALA A 123 -1.28 5.01 0.40
N ALA A 124 -2.56 5.27 0.66
CA ALA A 124 -3.02 5.99 1.84
C ALA A 124 -2.78 5.21 3.15
N CYS A 125 -3.26 3.96 3.25
CA CYS A 125 -3.08 3.14 4.45
C CYS A 125 -1.61 2.74 4.66
N GLY A 126 -0.87 2.49 3.59
CA GLY A 126 0.55 2.17 3.67
C GLY A 126 1.39 3.33 4.19
N ALA A 127 1.04 4.57 3.84
CA ALA A 127 1.69 5.79 4.30
C ALA A 127 1.18 6.29 5.67
N ALA A 128 0.13 5.71 6.21
CA ALA A 128 -0.40 6.08 7.53
C ALA A 128 0.66 5.92 8.64
N GLY A 129 0.60 6.80 9.65
CA GLY A 129 1.45 6.69 10.85
C GLY A 129 1.13 5.48 11.71
N GLU A 130 -0.10 4.99 11.62
CA GLU A 130 -0.64 3.84 12.34
C GLU A 130 -0.66 2.58 11.48
N ASN A 131 -0.92 1.46 12.12
CA ASN A 131 -1.08 0.17 11.44
C ASN A 131 -2.53 0.01 10.99
N LEU A 132 -2.78 0.28 9.73
CA LEU A 132 -4.10 0.21 9.12
C LEU A 132 -4.12 -0.82 7.99
N CYS A 133 -5.29 -1.43 7.78
CA CYS A 133 -5.66 -2.07 6.53
C CYS A 133 -6.95 -1.42 6.00
N TYR A 134 -7.43 -1.86 4.86
CA TYR A 134 -8.68 -1.32 4.30
C TYR A 134 -9.60 -2.45 3.84
N TYR A 135 -10.86 -2.10 3.66
CA TYR A 135 -11.86 -3.00 3.07
C TYR A 135 -12.71 -2.23 2.05
N GLY A 136 -13.02 -2.90 0.93
CA GLY A 136 -13.94 -2.40 -0.09
C GLY A 136 -15.35 -2.93 0.16
N CYS A 137 -16.26 -2.03 0.54
CA CYS A 137 -17.68 -2.32 0.75
C CYS A 137 -18.41 -2.18 -0.60
N GLU A 138 -18.46 -3.27 -1.37
CA GLU A 138 -19.11 -3.27 -2.68
C GLU A 138 -20.62 -3.13 -2.58
N HIS A 139 -21.22 -2.39 -3.49
CA HIS A 139 -22.65 -2.23 -3.67
C HIS A 139 -23.01 -2.01 -5.14
N ASP A 140 -24.31 -2.00 -5.48
CA ASP A 140 -24.78 -1.95 -6.87
C ASP A 140 -24.23 -0.76 -7.69
N LYS A 141 -23.97 0.37 -7.05
CA LYS A 141 -23.55 1.62 -7.71
C LYS A 141 -22.04 1.90 -7.64
N GLY A 142 -21.30 1.09 -6.91
CA GLY A 142 -19.86 1.33 -6.72
C GLY A 142 -19.27 0.55 -5.56
N CYS A 143 -18.24 1.14 -4.95
CA CYS A 143 -17.57 0.58 -3.77
C CYS A 143 -17.20 1.71 -2.80
N ALA A 144 -17.56 1.56 -1.53
CA ALA A 144 -17.05 2.44 -0.48
C ALA A 144 -15.82 1.79 0.17
N PHE A 145 -14.73 2.52 0.27
CA PHE A 145 -13.49 2.03 0.88
C PHE A 145 -13.33 2.60 2.27
N VAL A 146 -13.13 1.71 3.24
CA VAL A 146 -12.95 2.05 4.65
C VAL A 146 -11.59 1.61 5.17
N ALA A 147 -10.97 2.44 6.00
CA ALA A 147 -9.82 2.04 6.80
C ALA A 147 -10.29 1.27 8.03
N ILE A 148 -9.65 0.17 8.34
CA ILE A 148 -9.84 -0.60 9.57
C ILE A 148 -8.87 -0.03 10.60
N MET A 149 -9.41 0.65 11.63
CA MET A 149 -8.65 1.46 12.58
C MET A 149 -8.02 0.64 13.71
N ASP A 150 -8.59 -0.50 14.03
CA ASP A 150 -8.16 -1.43 15.08
C ASP A 150 -7.75 -2.80 14.51
N ALA A 151 -7.11 -2.77 13.34
CA ALA A 151 -6.63 -3.96 12.67
C ALA A 151 -5.72 -4.81 13.58
N PRO A 152 -5.88 -6.15 13.58
CA PRO A 152 -5.08 -7.04 14.42
C PRO A 152 -3.58 -6.88 14.20
N ALA A 153 -2.80 -6.82 15.28
CA ALA A 153 -1.35 -6.65 15.22
C ALA A 153 -0.64 -7.75 14.42
N SER A 154 -1.20 -8.96 14.41
CA SER A 154 -0.67 -10.11 13.65
C SER A 154 -0.60 -9.88 12.14
N LEU A 155 -1.42 -8.96 11.58
CA LEU A 155 -1.36 -8.60 10.16
C LEU A 155 -0.01 -7.98 9.78
N PHE A 156 0.68 -7.36 10.73
CA PHE A 156 1.88 -6.56 10.52
C PHE A 156 3.17 -7.27 10.95
N GLU A 157 3.10 -8.56 11.26
CA GLU A 157 4.28 -9.36 11.61
C GLU A 157 5.23 -9.50 10.43
N PRO A 158 6.56 -9.53 10.67
CA PRO A 158 7.56 -9.74 9.62
C PRO A 158 7.36 -11.05 8.86
N LEU A 159 7.78 -11.06 7.61
CA LEU A 159 7.77 -12.22 6.73
C LEU A 159 9.12 -12.95 6.76
N GLY A 160 9.09 -14.26 6.50
CA GLY A 160 10.28 -15.02 6.11
C GLY A 160 10.70 -14.73 4.66
N ALA A 161 11.96 -15.05 4.33
CA ALA A 161 12.52 -14.77 2.99
C ALA A 161 11.68 -15.35 1.83
N HIS A 162 11.14 -16.57 1.99
CA HIS A 162 10.35 -17.23 0.94
C HIS A 162 9.03 -16.48 0.65
N GLU A 163 8.32 -16.10 1.70
CA GLU A 163 7.06 -15.38 1.59
C GLU A 163 7.28 -13.97 1.07
N PHE A 164 8.37 -13.30 1.52
CA PHE A 164 8.80 -12.01 0.98
C PHE A 164 9.01 -12.07 -0.53
N VAL A 165 9.77 -13.05 -1.03
CA VAL A 165 10.05 -13.20 -2.48
C VAL A 165 8.77 -13.48 -3.26
N LYS A 166 7.87 -14.32 -2.71
CA LYS A 166 6.58 -14.59 -3.36
C LYS A 166 5.77 -13.31 -3.52
N ILE A 167 5.53 -12.58 -2.43
CA ILE A 167 4.74 -11.33 -2.47
C ILE A 167 5.42 -10.28 -3.36
N ALA A 168 6.76 -10.15 -3.27
CA ALA A 168 7.49 -9.22 -4.12
C ALA A 168 7.33 -9.55 -5.60
N SER A 169 7.39 -10.83 -5.97
CA SER A 169 7.22 -11.28 -7.36
C SER A 169 5.81 -11.00 -7.88
N ASP A 170 4.79 -11.31 -7.08
CA ASP A 170 3.39 -11.04 -7.43
C ASP A 170 3.19 -9.53 -7.64
N CYS A 171 3.68 -8.69 -6.71
CA CYS A 171 3.56 -7.23 -6.82
C CYS A 171 4.22 -6.64 -8.08
N ILE A 172 5.43 -7.06 -8.43
CA ILE A 172 6.13 -6.54 -9.61
C ILE A 172 5.57 -7.05 -10.93
N GLN A 173 4.82 -8.14 -10.90
CA GLN A 173 4.11 -8.67 -12.07
C GLN A 173 2.83 -7.88 -12.33
N ASP A 174 2.11 -7.52 -11.27
CA ASP A 174 0.78 -6.95 -11.36
C ASP A 174 0.78 -5.40 -11.42
N PHE A 175 1.85 -4.75 -10.94
CA PHE A 175 1.90 -3.28 -10.81
C PHE A 175 3.17 -2.67 -11.42
N ASP A 176 3.01 -1.49 -12.03
CA ASP A 176 4.14 -0.65 -12.43
C ASP A 176 4.69 0.13 -11.23
N VAL A 177 5.82 -0.32 -10.70
CA VAL A 177 6.47 0.24 -9.52
C VAL A 177 7.92 0.65 -9.79
N ASP A 178 8.45 1.56 -8.96
CA ASP A 178 9.89 1.69 -8.81
C ASP A 178 10.42 0.53 -7.98
N HIS A 179 11.06 -0.44 -8.62
CA HIS A 179 11.49 -1.67 -7.96
C HIS A 179 12.48 -1.45 -6.82
N LYS A 180 13.32 -0.39 -6.88
CA LYS A 180 14.28 -0.09 -5.81
C LYS A 180 13.58 0.50 -4.59
N ILE A 181 12.68 1.46 -4.79
CA ILE A 181 11.86 2.03 -3.73
C ILE A 181 11.02 0.92 -3.09
N PHE A 182 10.35 0.12 -3.92
CA PHE A 182 9.50 -0.99 -3.47
C PHE A 182 10.27 -1.98 -2.58
N ILE A 183 11.39 -2.53 -3.06
CA ILE A 183 12.15 -3.53 -2.31
C ILE A 183 12.72 -2.97 -1.01
N LYS A 184 13.31 -1.77 -1.03
CA LYS A 184 13.89 -1.16 0.17
C LYS A 184 12.82 -0.89 1.23
N SER A 185 11.68 -0.35 0.82
CA SER A 185 10.55 -0.08 1.73
C SER A 185 9.94 -1.37 2.27
N PHE A 186 9.87 -2.41 1.45
CA PHE A 186 9.35 -3.71 1.87
C PHE A 186 10.30 -4.43 2.83
N LEU A 187 11.62 -4.36 2.62
CA LEU A 187 12.62 -4.84 3.58
C LEU A 187 12.55 -4.08 4.90
N GLU A 188 12.40 -2.74 4.84
CA GLU A 188 12.25 -1.91 6.05
C GLU A 188 11.00 -2.28 6.85
N PHE A 189 9.86 -2.48 6.19
CA PHE A 189 8.63 -2.95 6.84
C PHE A 189 8.84 -4.27 7.60
N ASN A 190 9.61 -5.19 7.02
CA ASN A 190 9.94 -6.49 7.63
C ASN A 190 11.07 -6.41 8.65
N GLY A 191 11.63 -5.23 8.95
CA GLY A 191 12.75 -5.07 9.87
C GLY A 191 14.04 -5.72 9.39
N VAL A 192 14.14 -6.03 8.11
CA VAL A 192 15.29 -6.72 7.51
C VAL A 192 16.37 -5.69 7.14
N LYS A 193 17.58 -5.87 7.70
CA LYS A 193 18.75 -5.08 7.32
C LYS A 193 19.26 -5.53 5.96
N PHE A 194 19.81 -4.60 5.19
CA PHE A 194 20.38 -4.90 3.89
C PHE A 194 21.57 -4.00 3.57
N ASP A 195 22.44 -4.48 2.69
CA ASP A 195 23.55 -3.73 2.11
C ASP A 195 23.29 -3.51 0.62
N GLU A 196 23.62 -2.33 0.11
CA GLU A 196 23.53 -1.98 -1.31
C GLU A 196 24.91 -2.01 -1.93
N ASN A 197 25.08 -2.79 -3.01
CA ASN A 197 26.31 -2.86 -3.78
C ASN A 197 26.06 -2.36 -5.20
N THR A 198 26.79 -1.32 -5.59
CA THR A 198 26.80 -0.86 -6.98
C THR A 198 28.13 -1.23 -7.60
N GLN A 199 28.15 -2.24 -8.45
CA GLN A 199 29.32 -2.56 -9.24
C GLN A 199 29.41 -1.60 -10.43
N LYS A 200 30.37 -0.67 -10.40
CA LYS A 200 30.65 0.20 -11.55
C LYS A 200 31.10 -0.67 -12.72
N GLY A 201 30.34 -0.65 -13.80
CA GLY A 201 30.70 -1.32 -15.05
C GLY A 201 32.04 -0.80 -15.58
N GLY A 202 32.94 -1.72 -16.00
CA GLY A 202 34.11 -1.39 -16.82
C GLY A 202 33.72 -1.34 -18.29
N PHE A 203 34.67 -0.95 -19.17
CA PHE A 203 34.47 -0.74 -20.61
C PHE A 203 33.80 -1.92 -21.38
N LEU A 204 33.66 -3.11 -20.76
CA LEU A 204 33.05 -4.32 -21.31
C LEU A 204 32.09 -5.06 -20.34
N LYS A 205 31.87 -4.55 -19.11
CA LYS A 205 30.93 -5.16 -18.16
C LYS A 205 29.86 -4.12 -17.79
N ARG A 206 28.58 -4.47 -17.98
CA ARG A 206 27.46 -3.68 -17.44
C ARG A 206 27.57 -3.62 -15.92
N GLY A 207 27.39 -2.43 -15.34
CA GLY A 207 27.25 -2.28 -13.91
C GLY A 207 26.01 -3.07 -13.44
N LYS A 208 26.12 -3.74 -12.32
CA LYS A 208 24.98 -4.39 -11.66
C LYS A 208 24.75 -3.70 -10.32
N ASP A 209 23.53 -3.35 -10.08
CA ASP A 209 23.09 -2.94 -8.74
C ASP A 209 22.53 -4.17 -8.03
N GLU A 210 22.93 -4.35 -6.79
CA GLU A 210 22.55 -5.51 -5.98
C GLU A 210 22.13 -5.04 -4.59
N ILE A 211 21.12 -5.71 -4.02
CA ILE A 211 20.75 -5.61 -2.60
C ILE A 211 20.96 -6.97 -1.97
N VAL A 212 21.73 -7.01 -0.88
CA VAL A 212 21.92 -8.21 -0.05
C VAL A 212 21.09 -8.04 1.23
N ALA A 213 19.96 -8.70 1.29
CA ALA A 213 19.05 -8.66 2.43
C ALA A 213 19.39 -9.74 3.46
N LYS A 214 19.44 -9.36 4.76
CA LYS A 214 19.89 -10.19 5.86
C LYS A 214 18.72 -10.90 6.54
N PHE A 215 18.07 -11.79 5.79
CA PHE A 215 17.20 -12.80 6.38
C PHE A 215 18.04 -13.89 7.07
N ASP A 216 17.41 -14.87 7.72
CA ASP A 216 18.13 -16.02 8.34
C ASP A 216 19.09 -16.70 7.37
N LYS A 217 18.64 -16.82 6.10
CA LYS A 217 19.50 -17.10 4.95
C LYS A 217 19.58 -15.85 4.12
N GLY A 218 20.75 -15.46 3.68
CA GLY A 218 20.94 -14.27 2.85
C GLY A 218 20.07 -14.33 1.57
N LEU A 219 19.54 -13.19 1.16
CA LEU A 219 18.80 -13.03 -0.08
C LEU A 219 19.47 -11.96 -0.94
N LEU A 220 20.02 -12.36 -2.07
CA LEU A 220 20.57 -11.46 -3.07
C LEU A 220 19.46 -11.06 -4.06
N ILE A 221 19.31 -9.77 -4.30
CA ILE A 221 18.36 -9.19 -5.25
C ILE A 221 19.16 -8.43 -6.30
N GLU A 222 19.17 -8.91 -7.54
CA GLU A 222 19.89 -8.29 -8.65
C GLU A 222 18.96 -7.38 -9.46
N PHE A 223 19.50 -6.24 -9.93
CA PHE A 223 18.77 -5.28 -10.77
C PHE A 223 19.45 -5.11 -12.13
N ASP A 224 18.64 -4.79 -13.14
CA ASP A 224 19.12 -4.40 -14.47
C ASP A 224 19.62 -2.93 -14.47
N ASP A 225 20.11 -2.48 -15.62
CA ASP A 225 20.61 -1.11 -15.84
C ASP A 225 19.50 -0.03 -15.76
N LYS A 226 18.24 -0.44 -15.73
CA LYS A 226 17.06 0.43 -15.55
C LYS A 226 16.50 0.37 -14.12
N GLY A 227 17.17 -0.36 -13.22
CA GLY A 227 16.74 -0.53 -11.83
C GLY A 227 15.59 -1.52 -11.64
N ARG A 228 15.27 -2.37 -12.63
CA ARG A 228 14.25 -3.40 -12.51
C ARG A 228 14.87 -4.69 -11.98
N ILE A 229 14.13 -5.39 -11.12
CA ILE A 229 14.57 -6.68 -10.56
C ILE A 229 14.74 -7.69 -11.71
N LEU A 230 15.90 -8.33 -11.73
CA LEU A 230 16.22 -9.42 -12.62
C LEU A 230 15.98 -10.77 -11.96
N GLU A 231 16.43 -10.90 -10.71
CA GLU A 231 16.45 -12.21 -10.04
C GLU A 231 16.53 -12.06 -8.52
N PHE A 232 15.93 -13.03 -7.82
CA PHE A 232 16.09 -13.28 -6.40
C PHE A 232 16.90 -14.58 -6.20
N LYS A 233 18.01 -14.51 -5.46
CA LYS A 233 18.90 -15.65 -5.19
C LYS A 233 19.06 -15.85 -3.69
N TYR A 234 18.80 -17.06 -3.22
CA TYR A 234 19.12 -17.40 -1.84
C TYR A 234 20.62 -17.69 -1.72
N GLU A 235 21.29 -17.06 -0.76
CA GLU A 235 22.65 -17.44 -0.36
C GLU A 235 22.56 -18.67 0.53
N PHE A 236 23.34 -19.71 0.21
CA PHE A 236 23.37 -20.98 0.93
C PHE A 236 24.40 -20.94 2.07
#